data_4a6b25d673a99daeb2bf4fb88cfca6c4
#
_entry.id   4a6b25d673a99daeb2bf4fb88cfca6c4
#
_cell.length_a   1.000
_cell.length_b   1.000
_cell.length_c   1.000
_cell.angle_alpha   90.00
_cell.angle_beta   90.00
_cell.angle_gamma   90.00
#
_symmetry.space_group_name_H-M   'P 1'
#
loop_
_entity.id
_entity.type
_entity.pdbx_description
1 polymer ?
#
loop_
_entity_poly.entity_id
_entity_poly.type
_entity_poly.pdbx_seq_one_letter_code
_entity_poly.pdbx_strand_id
1 'polypeptide(L)'
;MSKPVLQIENLNKTYMLGKREVPALKGLNLTVNAGEFVAIMGPSGSGKTTLLNIIGAIDKPTTGKVLLDGIDVGKMPENQLYKIRRDKMGFVFQTFNLLPYLSARENVELPMEGRGKTKSEQKKRASELLAMVGLSGRENHRPQRLSAGEQQRVAIARSLANNPAFILADEPTGNLDSQNKQEIIKLLANLNQTQGTTIIMVTHDSQAANHTERMLLLKDGKIIKEKEGLHMAMKNNKCPNCGGSIKTGDEICPICKKPLIAPEEPFSS
;
A
#
# COMPACT_ATOMS: atom_id res chain seq x y z
N MET A 1 19.19 9.85 -7.56
CA MET A 1 17.70 9.86 -7.61
C MET A 1 17.21 8.43 -7.65
N SER A 2 16.27 8.04 -6.78
CA SER A 2 15.71 6.69 -6.77
C SER A 2 14.91 6.45 -8.07
N LYS A 3 14.94 5.20 -8.57
CA LYS A 3 14.23 4.83 -9.80
C LYS A 3 12.72 4.81 -9.54
N PRO A 4 11.87 5.41 -10.41
CA PRO A 4 10.43 5.33 -10.25
C PRO A 4 9.92 3.88 -10.48
N VAL A 5 9.07 3.40 -9.57
CA VAL A 5 8.40 2.10 -9.70
C VAL A 5 7.01 2.26 -10.30
N LEU A 6 6.39 3.43 -10.13
CA LEU A 6 5.12 3.82 -10.74
C LEU A 6 5.25 5.20 -11.36
N GLN A 7 4.82 5.34 -12.62
CA GLN A 7 4.66 6.64 -13.30
C GLN A 7 3.30 6.66 -14.01
N ILE A 8 2.53 7.67 -13.72
CA ILE A 8 1.22 7.93 -14.32
C ILE A 8 1.28 9.29 -14.98
N GLU A 9 0.94 9.34 -16.28
CA GLU A 9 0.96 10.54 -17.10
C GLU A 9 -0.42 10.78 -17.71
N ASN A 10 -1.05 11.89 -17.36
CA ASN A 10 -2.33 12.37 -17.88
C ASN A 10 -3.43 11.28 -17.90
N LEU A 11 -3.53 10.50 -16.81
CA LEU A 11 -4.45 9.38 -16.69
C LEU A 11 -5.89 9.85 -16.64
N ASN A 12 -6.71 9.33 -17.56
CA ASN A 12 -8.16 9.48 -17.54
C ASN A 12 -8.82 8.10 -17.49
N LYS A 13 -9.88 8.00 -16.70
CA LYS A 13 -10.76 6.83 -16.67
C LYS A 13 -12.21 7.27 -16.68
N THR A 14 -12.94 6.81 -17.68
CA THR A 14 -14.38 7.00 -17.82
C THR A 14 -15.06 5.66 -17.92
N TYR A 15 -16.07 5.43 -17.11
CA TYR A 15 -16.94 4.26 -17.20
C TYR A 15 -18.22 4.60 -17.96
N MET A 16 -18.75 3.61 -18.67
CA MET A 16 -20.07 3.72 -19.35
C MET A 16 -21.13 3.10 -18.47
N LEU A 17 -22.09 3.89 -18.01
CA LEU A 17 -23.29 3.40 -17.30
C LEU A 17 -24.49 3.50 -18.24
N GLY A 18 -24.73 2.45 -19.01
CA GLY A 18 -25.63 2.50 -20.15
C GLY A 18 -25.12 3.47 -21.22
N LYS A 19 -25.89 4.55 -21.47
CA LYS A 19 -25.49 5.63 -22.41
C LYS A 19 -24.78 6.82 -21.74
N ARG A 20 -24.62 6.79 -20.40
CA ARG A 20 -24.04 7.91 -19.65
C ARG A 20 -22.57 7.66 -19.38
N GLU A 21 -21.73 8.64 -19.68
CA GLU A 21 -20.32 8.68 -19.29
C GLU A 21 -20.17 9.12 -17.84
N VAL A 22 -19.38 8.37 -17.07
CA VAL A 22 -19.05 8.67 -15.68
C VAL A 22 -17.53 8.77 -15.57
N PRO A 23 -16.96 9.99 -15.61
CA PRO A 23 -15.52 10.20 -15.50
C PRO A 23 -15.09 9.98 -14.03
N ALA A 24 -14.28 8.94 -13.81
CA ALA A 24 -13.78 8.58 -12.49
C ALA A 24 -12.39 9.17 -12.19
N LEU A 25 -11.51 9.30 -13.19
CA LEU A 25 -10.21 9.96 -13.08
C LEU A 25 -10.03 10.95 -14.23
N LYS A 26 -9.37 12.09 -13.94
CA LYS A 26 -9.32 13.24 -14.85
C LYS A 26 -7.93 13.85 -14.91
N GLY A 27 -7.11 13.48 -15.90
CA GLY A 27 -5.79 14.04 -16.14
C GLY A 27 -4.82 13.87 -14.96
N LEU A 28 -4.89 12.71 -14.27
CA LEU A 28 -4.11 12.44 -13.07
C LEU A 28 -2.64 12.17 -13.44
N ASN A 29 -1.72 12.81 -12.72
CA ASN A 29 -0.30 12.55 -12.79
C ASN A 29 0.20 12.12 -11.41
N LEU A 30 1.04 11.08 -11.37
CA LEU A 30 1.64 10.55 -10.14
C LEU A 30 2.93 9.83 -10.46
N THR A 31 3.96 10.09 -9.66
CA THR A 31 5.21 9.30 -9.67
C THR A 31 5.47 8.79 -8.26
N VAL A 32 5.76 7.49 -8.14
CA VAL A 32 6.22 6.86 -6.89
C VAL A 32 7.57 6.21 -7.15
N ASN A 33 8.54 6.56 -6.32
CA ASN A 33 9.90 6.03 -6.42
C ASN A 33 10.09 4.77 -5.57
N ALA A 34 11.13 3.99 -5.89
CA ALA A 34 11.49 2.83 -5.08
C ALA A 34 11.79 3.25 -3.64
N GLY A 35 11.21 2.51 -2.69
CA GLY A 35 11.37 2.74 -1.25
C GLY A 35 10.43 3.79 -0.67
N GLU A 36 9.56 4.46 -1.46
CA GLU A 36 8.59 5.40 -0.91
C GLU A 36 7.40 4.68 -0.23
N PHE A 37 6.90 5.27 0.84
CA PHE A 37 5.61 4.92 1.43
C PHE A 37 4.63 6.06 1.21
N VAL A 38 3.64 5.86 0.34
CA VAL A 38 2.68 6.89 -0.09
C VAL A 38 1.28 6.51 0.34
N ALA A 39 0.53 7.47 0.93
CA ALA A 39 -0.90 7.35 1.19
C ALA A 39 -1.71 8.15 0.17
N ILE A 40 -2.76 7.53 -0.38
CA ILE A 40 -3.77 8.17 -1.23
C ILE A 40 -5.05 8.26 -0.42
N MET A 41 -5.44 9.47 -0.06
CA MET A 41 -6.62 9.78 0.73
C MET A 41 -7.69 10.46 -0.12
N GLY A 42 -8.90 10.50 0.40
CA GLY A 42 -10.01 11.21 -0.23
C GLY A 42 -11.38 10.70 0.20
N PRO A 43 -12.44 11.47 -0.01
CA PRO A 43 -13.81 11.07 0.34
C PRO A 43 -14.28 9.86 -0.48
N SER A 44 -15.39 9.26 -0.07
CA SER A 44 -16.05 8.21 -0.87
C SER A 44 -16.39 8.75 -2.26
N GLY A 45 -16.21 7.94 -3.30
CA GLY A 45 -16.45 8.34 -4.69
C GLY A 45 -15.37 9.23 -5.33
N SER A 46 -14.28 9.56 -4.64
CA SER A 46 -13.21 10.41 -5.23
C SER A 46 -12.40 9.75 -6.35
N GLY A 47 -12.53 8.43 -6.57
CA GLY A 47 -11.79 7.67 -7.57
C GLY A 47 -10.66 6.79 -7.03
N LYS A 48 -10.52 6.64 -5.69
CA LYS A 48 -9.43 5.86 -5.07
C LYS A 48 -9.40 4.41 -5.56
N THR A 49 -10.53 3.70 -5.48
CA THR A 49 -10.63 2.31 -5.95
C THR A 49 -10.34 2.18 -7.44
N THR A 50 -10.81 3.15 -8.26
CA THR A 50 -10.50 3.19 -9.70
C THR A 50 -8.99 3.34 -9.93
N LEU A 51 -8.36 4.28 -9.22
CA LEU A 51 -6.91 4.49 -9.32
C LEU A 51 -6.13 3.25 -8.89
N LEU A 52 -6.54 2.64 -7.76
CA LEU A 52 -5.94 1.41 -7.24
C LEU A 52 -6.07 0.25 -8.24
N ASN A 53 -7.23 0.07 -8.86
CA ASN A 53 -7.44 -0.97 -9.86
C ASN A 53 -6.56 -0.77 -11.11
N ILE A 54 -6.35 0.48 -11.53
CA ILE A 54 -5.48 0.78 -12.68
C ILE A 54 -4.01 0.56 -12.30
N ILE A 55 -3.55 1.04 -11.14
CA ILE A 55 -2.20 0.76 -10.64
C ILE A 55 -1.99 -0.75 -10.48
N GLY A 56 -2.99 -1.45 -9.97
CA GLY A 56 -2.99 -2.90 -9.80
C GLY A 56 -3.09 -3.70 -11.10
N ALA A 57 -3.15 -3.03 -12.26
CA ALA A 57 -3.35 -3.65 -13.57
C ALA A 57 -4.58 -4.59 -13.61
N ILE A 58 -5.62 -4.28 -12.79
CA ILE A 58 -6.92 -4.97 -12.77
C ILE A 58 -7.87 -4.31 -13.79
N ASP A 59 -7.72 -3.00 -13.97
CA ASP A 59 -8.48 -2.23 -14.95
C ASP A 59 -7.52 -1.40 -15.82
N LYS A 60 -7.98 -0.96 -16.99
CA LYS A 60 -7.18 -0.18 -17.96
C LYS A 60 -7.58 1.28 -17.96
N PRO A 61 -6.64 2.21 -18.22
CA PRO A 61 -6.97 3.59 -18.46
C PRO A 61 -7.84 3.76 -19.72
N THR A 62 -8.69 4.77 -19.75
CA THR A 62 -9.36 5.20 -20.98
C THR A 62 -8.38 5.94 -21.89
N THR A 63 -7.57 6.84 -21.30
CA THR A 63 -6.46 7.53 -21.96
C THR A 63 -5.35 7.81 -20.94
N GLY A 64 -4.19 8.21 -21.43
CA GLY A 64 -3.00 8.44 -20.62
C GLY A 64 -2.08 7.22 -20.57
N LYS A 65 -1.07 7.27 -19.72
CA LYS A 65 -0.02 6.27 -19.66
C LYS A 65 0.21 5.82 -18.22
N VAL A 66 0.42 4.51 -18.02
CA VAL A 66 0.72 3.92 -16.72
C VAL A 66 1.92 3.00 -16.87
N LEU A 67 3.04 3.41 -16.29
CA LEU A 67 4.30 2.65 -16.29
C LEU A 67 4.52 2.03 -14.92
N LEU A 68 4.71 0.73 -14.88
CA LEU A 68 5.09 -0.04 -13.70
C LEU A 68 6.49 -0.61 -13.90
N ASP A 69 7.43 -0.17 -13.07
CA ASP A 69 8.85 -0.51 -13.22
C ASP A 69 9.36 -0.31 -14.68
N GLY A 70 8.89 0.76 -15.33
CA GLY A 70 9.20 1.11 -16.72
C GLY A 70 8.38 0.39 -17.80
N ILE A 71 7.45 -0.50 -17.44
CA ILE A 71 6.59 -1.26 -18.35
C ILE A 71 5.24 -0.56 -18.51
N ASP A 72 4.84 -0.20 -19.74
CA ASP A 72 3.52 0.41 -20.02
C ASP A 72 2.41 -0.64 -19.95
N VAL A 73 1.74 -0.71 -18.79
CA VAL A 73 0.66 -1.68 -18.55
C VAL A 73 -0.64 -1.30 -19.24
N GLY A 74 -0.85 -0.02 -19.54
CA GLY A 74 -2.05 0.44 -20.24
C GLY A 74 -2.21 -0.16 -21.63
N LYS A 75 -1.09 -0.49 -22.30
CA LYS A 75 -1.04 -1.06 -23.66
C LYS A 75 -0.89 -2.58 -23.67
N MET A 76 -0.66 -3.21 -22.51
CA MET A 76 -0.45 -4.66 -22.46
C MET A 76 -1.75 -5.44 -22.71
N PRO A 77 -1.67 -6.58 -23.43
CA PRO A 77 -2.81 -7.49 -23.55
C PRO A 77 -3.11 -8.17 -22.19
N GLU A 78 -4.39 -8.50 -21.95
CA GLU A 78 -4.87 -9.03 -20.67
C GLU A 78 -4.11 -10.30 -20.23
N ASN A 79 -3.77 -11.16 -21.17
CA ASN A 79 -3.02 -12.40 -20.92
C ASN A 79 -1.57 -12.18 -20.42
N GLN A 80 -1.06 -10.96 -20.46
CA GLN A 80 0.26 -10.61 -19.92
C GLN A 80 0.16 -9.87 -18.59
N LEU A 81 -0.95 -9.17 -18.32
CA LEU A 81 -1.13 -8.39 -17.09
C LEU A 81 -1.08 -9.27 -15.83
N TYR A 82 -1.57 -10.53 -15.89
CA TYR A 82 -1.47 -11.44 -14.76
C TYR A 82 -0.02 -11.71 -14.33
N LYS A 83 0.93 -11.76 -15.30
CA LYS A 83 2.36 -11.94 -14.99
C LYS A 83 2.90 -10.71 -14.25
N ILE A 84 2.53 -9.51 -14.69
CA ILE A 84 2.93 -8.27 -14.02
C ILE A 84 2.39 -8.25 -12.59
N ARG A 85 1.10 -8.54 -12.38
CA ARG A 85 0.51 -8.62 -11.03
C ARG A 85 1.26 -9.61 -10.15
N ARG A 86 1.49 -10.83 -10.64
CA ARG A 86 2.19 -11.88 -9.89
C ARG A 86 3.63 -11.53 -9.57
N ASP A 87 4.36 -10.91 -10.51
CA ASP A 87 5.81 -10.79 -10.44
C ASP A 87 6.28 -9.45 -9.88
N LYS A 88 5.47 -8.39 -9.99
CA LYS A 88 5.85 -7.02 -9.66
C LYS A 88 5.01 -6.40 -8.54
N MET A 89 3.90 -7.02 -8.14
CA MET A 89 2.97 -6.42 -7.19
C MET A 89 2.66 -7.35 -6.04
N GLY A 90 2.62 -6.77 -4.84
CA GLY A 90 1.99 -7.38 -3.68
C GLY A 90 0.66 -6.69 -3.40
N PHE A 91 -0.36 -7.45 -3.02
CA PHE A 91 -1.68 -6.90 -2.68
C PHE A 91 -2.02 -7.17 -1.23
N VAL A 92 -2.48 -6.14 -0.54
CA VAL A 92 -3.04 -6.21 0.81
C VAL A 92 -4.43 -5.58 0.77
N PHE A 93 -5.47 -6.35 1.09
CA PHE A 93 -6.87 -5.91 1.02
C PHE A 93 -7.46 -5.73 2.41
N GLN A 94 -8.50 -4.94 2.51
CA GLN A 94 -9.29 -4.75 3.72
C GLN A 94 -9.89 -6.06 4.25
N THR A 95 -10.33 -6.96 3.38
CA THR A 95 -10.96 -8.25 3.69
C THR A 95 -9.98 -9.42 3.71
N PHE A 96 -8.66 -9.15 3.84
CA PHE A 96 -7.56 -10.11 3.88
C PHE A 96 -7.44 -11.01 2.65
N ASN A 97 -8.53 -11.45 2.05
CA ASN A 97 -8.62 -12.34 0.88
C ASN A 97 -7.74 -13.61 1.02
N LEU A 98 -7.76 -14.21 2.21
CA LEU A 98 -7.10 -15.48 2.46
C LEU A 98 -8.01 -16.63 2.02
N LEU A 99 -7.42 -17.70 1.49
CA LEU A 99 -8.14 -18.92 1.17
C LEU A 99 -8.40 -19.70 2.48
N PRO A 100 -9.68 -19.89 2.86
CA PRO A 100 -10.03 -20.37 4.20
C PRO A 100 -9.66 -21.85 4.44
N TYR A 101 -9.46 -22.63 3.38
CA TYR A 101 -9.05 -24.03 3.44
C TYR A 101 -7.53 -24.24 3.46
N LEU A 102 -6.75 -23.20 3.19
CA LEU A 102 -5.30 -23.21 3.28
C LEU A 102 -4.83 -22.68 4.65
N SER A 103 -3.72 -23.23 5.15
CA SER A 103 -3.01 -22.68 6.32
C SER A 103 -2.40 -21.30 6.02
N ALA A 104 -1.92 -20.60 7.06
CA ALA A 104 -1.20 -19.33 6.91
C ALA A 104 0.00 -19.49 5.96
N ARG A 105 0.80 -20.55 6.13
CA ARG A 105 1.95 -20.82 5.27
C ARG A 105 1.54 -21.08 3.83
N GLU A 106 0.56 -21.93 3.58
CA GLU A 106 0.08 -22.25 2.24
C GLU A 106 -0.52 -21.02 1.53
N ASN A 107 -1.18 -20.11 2.25
CA ASN A 107 -1.63 -18.83 1.71
C ASN A 107 -0.45 -17.96 1.24
N VAL A 108 0.69 -17.99 1.95
CA VAL A 108 1.91 -17.26 1.57
C VAL A 108 2.67 -17.98 0.46
N GLU A 109 2.62 -19.30 0.39
CA GLU A 109 3.24 -20.10 -0.68
C GLU A 109 2.56 -19.90 -2.04
N LEU A 110 1.23 -19.70 -2.04
CA LEU A 110 0.40 -19.66 -3.24
C LEU A 110 0.92 -18.73 -4.37
N PRO A 111 1.33 -17.48 -4.12
CA PRO A 111 1.87 -16.63 -5.18
C PRO A 111 3.18 -17.13 -5.79
N MET A 112 3.90 -18.02 -5.11
CA MET A 112 5.18 -18.56 -5.58
C MET A 112 5.02 -19.77 -6.51
N GLU A 113 3.82 -20.32 -6.64
CA GLU A 113 3.56 -21.45 -7.52
C GLU A 113 3.82 -21.11 -9.00
N GLY A 114 4.34 -22.08 -9.74
CA GLY A 114 4.65 -21.91 -11.17
C GLY A 114 5.81 -20.97 -11.48
N ARG A 115 6.68 -20.65 -10.49
CA ARG A 115 7.86 -19.79 -10.67
C ARG A 115 9.19 -20.55 -10.66
N GLY A 116 9.20 -21.84 -10.85
CA GLY A 116 10.41 -22.67 -10.86
C GLY A 116 11.05 -22.91 -9.49
N LYS A 117 10.47 -22.38 -8.39
CA LYS A 117 10.92 -22.69 -7.03
C LYS A 117 10.40 -24.05 -6.60
N THR A 118 11.26 -24.82 -5.96
CA THR A 118 10.87 -26.10 -5.33
C THR A 118 9.90 -25.87 -4.17
N LYS A 119 9.12 -26.88 -3.81
CA LYS A 119 8.23 -26.80 -2.63
C LYS A 119 9.00 -26.54 -1.33
N SER A 120 10.22 -27.03 -1.20
CA SER A 120 11.09 -26.75 -0.04
C SER A 120 11.47 -25.26 0.04
N GLU A 121 11.85 -24.66 -1.08
CA GLU A 121 12.18 -23.23 -1.14
C GLU A 121 10.95 -22.34 -0.89
N GLN A 122 9.78 -22.70 -1.43
CA GLN A 122 8.52 -21.99 -1.17
C GLN A 122 8.18 -22.03 0.31
N LYS A 123 8.25 -23.22 0.93
CA LYS A 123 7.99 -23.41 2.36
C LYS A 123 8.94 -22.61 3.24
N LYS A 124 10.25 -22.66 2.94
CA LYS A 124 11.28 -21.91 3.67
C LYS A 124 10.98 -20.40 3.59
N ARG A 125 10.74 -19.87 2.37
CA ARG A 125 10.43 -18.46 2.17
C ARG A 125 9.14 -18.05 2.87
N ALA A 126 8.10 -18.85 2.84
CA ALA A 126 6.84 -18.56 3.53
C ALA A 126 7.04 -18.48 5.05
N SER A 127 7.81 -19.43 5.65
CA SER A 127 8.12 -19.40 7.09
C SER A 127 8.94 -18.16 7.47
N GLU A 128 9.94 -17.77 6.67
CA GLU A 128 10.71 -16.54 6.87
C GLU A 128 9.80 -15.29 6.87
N LEU A 129 8.88 -15.20 5.90
CA LEU A 129 7.94 -14.08 5.80
C LEU A 129 6.94 -14.05 6.95
N LEU A 130 6.42 -15.21 7.39
CA LEU A 130 5.55 -15.30 8.54
C LEU A 130 6.27 -14.90 9.84
N ALA A 131 7.52 -15.30 10.00
CA ALA A 131 8.34 -14.87 11.13
C ALA A 131 8.56 -13.33 11.10
N MET A 132 8.83 -12.75 9.93
CA MET A 132 9.01 -11.30 9.74
C MET A 132 7.78 -10.49 10.18
N VAL A 133 6.57 -11.01 9.98
CA VAL A 133 5.33 -10.36 10.44
C VAL A 133 4.88 -10.79 11.84
N GLY A 134 5.73 -11.52 12.60
CA GLY A 134 5.47 -11.93 13.98
C GLY A 134 4.51 -13.12 14.13
N LEU A 135 4.44 -13.99 13.14
CA LEU A 135 3.59 -15.19 13.15
C LEU A 135 4.35 -16.52 13.25
N SER A 136 5.56 -16.49 13.85
CA SER A 136 6.26 -17.72 14.20
C SER A 136 5.37 -18.60 15.11
N GLY A 137 5.22 -19.88 14.75
CA GLY A 137 4.35 -20.80 15.47
C GLY A 137 2.86 -20.77 15.08
N ARG A 138 2.44 -19.84 14.18
CA ARG A 138 1.08 -19.79 13.61
C ARG A 138 0.98 -20.31 12.17
N GLU A 139 2.06 -20.78 11.61
CA GLU A 139 2.22 -21.18 10.21
C GLU A 139 1.20 -22.21 9.72
N ASN A 140 0.84 -23.17 10.59
CA ASN A 140 -0.10 -24.25 10.27
C ASN A 140 -1.56 -23.91 10.61
N HIS A 141 -1.85 -22.71 11.16
CA HIS A 141 -3.21 -22.32 11.47
C HIS A 141 -3.95 -21.91 10.19
N ARG A 142 -5.22 -22.31 10.09
CA ARG A 142 -6.13 -21.82 9.05
C ARG A 142 -6.67 -20.44 9.43
N PRO A 143 -7.11 -19.61 8.47
CA PRO A 143 -7.64 -18.27 8.74
C PRO A 143 -8.70 -18.21 9.85
N GLN A 144 -9.57 -19.22 9.93
CA GLN A 144 -10.62 -19.32 10.97
C GLN A 144 -10.07 -19.45 12.40
N ARG A 145 -8.79 -19.83 12.58
CA ARG A 145 -8.12 -19.95 13.88
C ARG A 145 -7.17 -18.78 14.16
N LEU A 146 -7.22 -17.75 13.34
CA LEU A 146 -6.40 -16.54 13.43
C LEU A 146 -7.30 -15.34 13.74
N SER A 147 -6.83 -14.45 14.61
CA SER A 147 -7.49 -13.14 14.81
C SER A 147 -7.46 -12.32 13.53
N ALA A 148 -8.28 -11.27 13.44
CA ALA A 148 -8.29 -10.36 12.29
C ALA A 148 -6.91 -9.73 12.04
N GLY A 149 -6.21 -9.30 13.10
CA GLY A 149 -4.84 -8.78 13.00
C GLY A 149 -3.84 -9.83 12.51
N GLU A 150 -3.93 -11.09 12.98
CA GLU A 150 -3.09 -12.18 12.48
C GLU A 150 -3.38 -12.50 11.01
N GLN A 151 -4.66 -12.50 10.59
CA GLN A 151 -5.04 -12.70 9.18
C GLN A 151 -4.46 -11.60 8.29
N GLN A 152 -4.49 -10.34 8.74
CA GLN A 152 -3.89 -9.24 8.00
C GLN A 152 -2.37 -9.37 7.91
N ARG A 153 -1.70 -9.83 8.97
CA ARG A 153 -0.25 -10.14 8.94
C ARG A 153 0.06 -11.26 7.92
N VAL A 154 -0.77 -12.30 7.82
CA VAL A 154 -0.64 -13.33 6.76
C VAL A 154 -0.80 -12.70 5.37
N ALA A 155 -1.78 -11.82 5.16
CA ALA A 155 -1.97 -11.13 3.88
C ALA A 155 -0.77 -10.25 3.52
N ILE A 156 -0.15 -9.57 4.49
CA ILE A 156 1.09 -8.80 4.30
C ILE A 156 2.26 -9.73 3.96
N ALA A 157 2.45 -10.84 4.67
CA ALA A 157 3.48 -11.83 4.35
C ALA A 157 3.29 -12.38 2.92
N ARG A 158 2.06 -12.71 2.53
CA ARG A 158 1.71 -13.16 1.19
C ARG A 158 2.06 -12.12 0.13
N SER A 159 1.82 -10.85 0.39
CA SER A 159 2.15 -9.77 -0.55
C SER A 159 3.64 -9.67 -0.86
N LEU A 160 4.51 -10.08 0.07
CA LEU A 160 5.98 -10.07 -0.05
C LEU A 160 6.57 -11.33 -0.70
N ALA A 161 5.76 -12.36 -0.97
CA ALA A 161 6.21 -13.70 -1.36
C ALA A 161 7.16 -13.69 -2.59
N ASN A 162 6.87 -12.87 -3.57
CA ASN A 162 7.58 -12.79 -4.85
C ASN A 162 8.58 -11.62 -4.95
N ASN A 163 8.93 -10.96 -3.83
CA ASN A 163 9.76 -9.76 -3.83
C ASN A 163 9.22 -8.69 -4.80
N PRO A 164 8.01 -8.17 -4.59
CA PRO A 164 7.36 -7.26 -5.51
C PRO A 164 8.12 -5.93 -5.60
N ALA A 165 7.94 -5.19 -6.69
CA ALA A 165 8.47 -3.83 -6.84
C ALA A 165 7.76 -2.86 -5.87
N PHE A 166 6.48 -3.11 -5.59
CA PHE A 166 5.71 -2.38 -4.58
C PHE A 166 4.54 -3.20 -4.03
N ILE A 167 4.07 -2.81 -2.85
CA ILE A 167 2.83 -3.29 -2.24
C ILE A 167 1.72 -2.27 -2.47
N LEU A 168 0.58 -2.74 -2.93
CA LEU A 168 -0.65 -1.98 -3.07
C LEU A 168 -1.60 -2.38 -1.94
N ALA A 169 -1.85 -1.46 -1.00
CA ALA A 169 -2.65 -1.72 0.18
C ALA A 169 -3.98 -0.94 0.10
N ASP A 170 -5.09 -1.66 0.02
CA ASP A 170 -6.44 -1.11 -0.02
C ASP A 170 -7.07 -1.19 1.37
N GLU A 171 -7.19 -0.05 2.05
CA GLU A 171 -7.74 0.07 3.41
C GLU A 171 -7.22 -1.02 4.36
N PRO A 172 -5.88 -1.18 4.52
CA PRO A 172 -5.29 -2.35 5.18
C PRO A 172 -5.65 -2.50 6.66
N THR A 173 -6.30 -1.49 7.24
CA THR A 173 -6.74 -1.45 8.64
C THR A 173 -8.25 -1.36 8.81
N GLY A 174 -9.02 -1.33 7.72
CA GLY A 174 -10.46 -1.04 7.76
C GLY A 174 -11.29 -1.98 8.63
N ASN A 175 -10.92 -3.26 8.71
CA ASN A 175 -11.64 -4.30 9.47
C ASN A 175 -10.99 -4.67 10.82
N LEU A 176 -10.13 -3.80 11.35
CA LEU A 176 -9.38 -4.05 12.58
C LEU A 176 -9.82 -3.13 13.72
N ASP A 177 -9.69 -3.59 14.95
CA ASP A 177 -9.81 -2.74 16.12
C ASP A 177 -8.64 -1.76 16.24
N SER A 178 -8.75 -0.77 17.14
CA SER A 178 -7.78 0.32 17.25
C SER A 178 -6.36 -0.13 17.56
N GLN A 179 -6.18 -1.17 18.38
CA GLN A 179 -4.86 -1.69 18.71
C GLN A 179 -4.23 -2.39 17.50
N ASN A 180 -4.96 -3.31 16.86
CA ASN A 180 -4.49 -4.03 15.68
C ASN A 180 -4.22 -3.05 14.51
N LYS A 181 -5.02 -1.98 14.34
CA LYS A 181 -4.74 -0.93 13.35
C LYS A 181 -3.35 -0.35 13.51
N GLN A 182 -3.01 0.10 14.71
CA GLN A 182 -1.69 0.69 14.98
C GLN A 182 -0.56 -0.31 14.73
N GLU A 183 -0.73 -1.56 15.14
CA GLU A 183 0.27 -2.61 14.93
C GLU A 183 0.51 -2.89 13.44
N ILE A 184 -0.55 -2.96 12.63
CA ILE A 184 -0.43 -3.17 11.18
C ILE A 184 0.25 -2.00 10.49
N ILE A 185 -0.09 -0.76 10.85
CA ILE A 185 0.57 0.42 10.27
C ILE A 185 2.05 0.48 10.67
N LYS A 186 2.38 0.21 11.93
CA LYS A 186 3.78 0.12 12.39
C LYS A 186 4.54 -0.98 11.64
N LEU A 187 3.91 -2.13 11.37
CA LEU A 187 4.50 -3.21 10.59
C LEU A 187 4.80 -2.76 9.16
N LEU A 188 3.86 -2.12 8.48
CA LEU A 188 4.06 -1.59 7.12
C LEU A 188 5.18 -0.54 7.09
N ALA A 189 5.18 0.39 8.05
CA ALA A 189 6.23 1.40 8.17
C ALA A 189 7.61 0.76 8.42
N ASN A 190 7.68 -0.26 9.29
CA ASN A 190 8.93 -0.99 9.54
C ASN A 190 9.43 -1.73 8.28
N LEU A 191 8.55 -2.39 7.53
CA LEU A 191 8.90 -3.04 6.26
C LEU A 191 9.44 -2.03 5.24
N ASN A 192 8.83 -0.86 5.16
CA ASN A 192 9.35 0.23 4.32
C ASN A 192 10.74 0.67 4.77
N GLN A 193 10.95 0.95 6.05
CA GLN A 193 12.21 1.47 6.60
C GLN A 193 13.38 0.47 6.53
N THR A 194 13.11 -0.78 6.93
CA THR A 194 14.18 -1.78 7.11
C THR A 194 14.46 -2.61 5.87
N GLN A 195 13.44 -2.81 5.02
CA GLN A 195 13.53 -3.61 3.80
C GLN A 195 13.51 -2.77 2.52
N GLY A 196 13.29 -1.45 2.62
CA GLY A 196 13.14 -0.59 1.45
C GLY A 196 11.89 -0.91 0.61
N THR A 197 10.88 -1.56 1.21
CA THR A 197 9.66 -1.96 0.51
C THR A 197 8.87 -0.72 0.10
N THR A 198 8.60 -0.54 -1.19
CA THR A 198 7.70 0.52 -1.67
C THR A 198 6.26 0.17 -1.34
N ILE A 199 5.51 1.11 -0.77
CA ILE A 199 4.11 0.88 -0.37
C ILE A 199 3.24 2.02 -0.90
N ILE A 200 2.16 1.66 -1.59
CA ILE A 200 1.10 2.59 -2.02
C ILE A 200 -0.16 2.18 -1.26
N MET A 201 -0.57 3.00 -0.30
CA MET A 201 -1.72 2.72 0.56
C MET A 201 -2.89 3.64 0.20
N VAL A 202 -4.04 3.06 -0.04
CA VAL A 202 -5.31 3.80 -0.10
C VAL A 202 -5.97 3.71 1.27
N THR A 203 -6.33 4.84 1.85
CA THR A 203 -7.01 4.88 3.14
C THR A 203 -7.83 6.15 3.33
N HIS A 204 -8.86 6.09 4.18
CA HIS A 204 -9.55 7.25 4.72
C HIS A 204 -9.12 7.56 6.16
N ASP A 205 -8.29 6.69 6.75
CA ASP A 205 -7.78 6.86 8.11
C ASP A 205 -6.57 7.80 8.11
N SER A 206 -6.76 8.99 8.68
CA SER A 206 -5.73 10.01 8.80
C SER A 206 -4.56 9.59 9.68
N GLN A 207 -4.82 8.79 10.72
CA GLN A 207 -3.76 8.29 11.59
C GLN A 207 -2.86 7.32 10.83
N ALA A 208 -3.44 6.42 10.02
CA ALA A 208 -2.68 5.52 9.16
C ALA A 208 -1.84 6.31 8.14
N ALA A 209 -2.43 7.31 7.49
CA ALA A 209 -1.75 8.14 6.49
C ALA A 209 -0.56 8.94 7.08
N ASN A 210 -0.64 9.37 8.34
CA ASN A 210 0.44 10.10 9.00
C ASN A 210 1.73 9.29 9.18
N HIS A 211 1.67 7.96 9.09
CA HIS A 211 2.85 7.09 9.12
C HIS A 211 3.55 6.95 7.76
N THR A 212 3.02 7.55 6.71
CA THR A 212 3.61 7.50 5.36
C THR A 212 4.59 8.65 5.12
N GLU A 213 5.39 8.57 4.05
CA GLU A 213 6.32 9.63 3.66
C GLU A 213 5.62 10.77 2.89
N ARG A 214 4.60 10.41 2.10
CA ARG A 214 3.80 11.34 1.28
C ARG A 214 2.32 11.02 1.41
N MET A 215 1.53 12.08 1.49
CA MET A 215 0.06 12.00 1.50
C MET A 215 -0.51 12.77 0.32
N LEU A 216 -1.32 12.09 -0.47
CA LEU A 216 -2.00 12.64 -1.66
C LEU A 216 -3.49 12.71 -1.38
N LEU A 217 -4.11 13.86 -1.58
CA LEU A 217 -5.56 14.02 -1.49
C LEU A 217 -6.19 13.91 -2.89
N LEU A 218 -6.92 12.82 -3.11
CA LEU A 218 -7.71 12.58 -4.31
C LEU A 218 -9.14 13.12 -4.11
N LYS A 219 -9.59 14.03 -4.97
CA LYS A 219 -10.95 14.55 -4.97
C LYS A 219 -11.44 14.70 -6.42
N ASP A 220 -12.66 14.27 -6.70
CA ASP A 220 -13.33 14.36 -8.01
C ASP A 220 -12.47 13.87 -9.19
N GLY A 221 -11.69 12.79 -8.94
CA GLY A 221 -10.80 12.15 -9.92
C GLY A 221 -9.47 12.86 -10.16
N LYS A 222 -9.07 13.82 -9.30
CA LYS A 222 -7.81 14.57 -9.39
C LYS A 222 -7.05 14.54 -8.07
N ILE A 223 -5.72 14.54 -8.12
CA ILE A 223 -4.88 14.85 -6.96
C ILE A 223 -4.91 16.38 -6.79
N ILE A 224 -5.47 16.85 -5.67
CA ILE A 224 -5.66 18.29 -5.40
C ILE A 224 -4.69 18.85 -4.37
N LYS A 225 -4.12 18.01 -3.53
CA LYS A 225 -3.09 18.37 -2.55
C LYS A 225 -2.10 17.25 -2.40
N GLU A 226 -0.87 17.62 -2.09
CA GLU A 226 0.21 16.74 -1.68
C GLU A 226 0.87 17.32 -0.43
N LYS A 227 1.15 16.47 0.55
CA LYS A 227 1.87 16.84 1.77
C LYS A 227 2.94 15.79 2.07
N GLU A 228 4.05 16.22 2.67
CA GLU A 228 4.96 15.31 3.34
C GLU A 228 4.29 14.72 4.58
N GLY A 229 4.40 13.40 4.75
CA GLY A 229 3.93 12.71 5.93
C GLY A 229 4.86 12.96 7.13
N LEU A 230 4.34 12.68 8.33
CA LEU A 230 5.11 12.80 9.58
C LEU A 230 6.39 11.98 9.54
N HIS A 231 6.39 10.85 8.85
CA HIS A 231 7.52 9.97 8.74
C HIS A 231 8.72 10.62 8.05
N MET A 232 8.52 11.40 6.97
CA MET A 232 9.61 12.16 6.33
C MET A 232 10.08 13.34 7.18
N ALA A 233 9.19 14.02 7.86
CA ALA A 233 9.56 15.07 8.79
C ALA A 233 10.47 14.52 9.90
N MET A 234 10.17 13.34 10.44
CA MET A 234 11.01 12.67 11.43
C MET A 234 12.35 12.19 10.87
N LYS A 235 12.39 11.62 9.66
CA LYS A 235 13.65 11.26 8.96
C LYS A 235 14.56 12.48 8.78
N ASN A 236 13.98 13.63 8.52
CA ASN A 236 14.70 14.90 8.33
C ASN A 236 14.96 15.65 9.64
N ASN A 237 14.63 15.05 10.81
CA ASN A 237 14.72 15.68 12.14
C ASN A 237 13.99 17.03 12.21
N LYS A 238 12.89 17.18 11.49
CA LYS A 238 12.07 18.40 11.46
C LYS A 238 10.67 18.14 12.02
N CYS A 239 10.20 19.06 12.85
CA CYS A 239 8.83 19.05 13.34
C CYS A 239 7.83 19.34 12.21
N PRO A 240 6.81 18.48 11.98
CA PRO A 240 5.82 18.69 10.92
C PRO A 240 4.92 19.91 11.19
N ASN A 241 4.84 20.38 12.45
CA ASN A 241 3.99 21.52 12.83
C ASN A 241 4.69 22.87 12.68
N CYS A 242 6.02 22.94 12.95
CA CYS A 242 6.74 24.22 12.97
C CYS A 242 8.06 24.21 12.19
N GLY A 243 8.45 23.08 11.59
CA GLY A 243 9.74 22.94 10.88
C GLY A 243 10.99 22.92 11.76
N GLY A 244 10.83 23.08 13.07
CA GLY A 244 11.96 23.10 14.00
C GLY A 244 12.59 21.73 14.19
N SER A 245 13.86 21.71 14.65
CA SER A 245 14.61 20.46 14.84
C SER A 245 14.03 19.61 15.96
N ILE A 246 13.89 18.30 15.70
CA ILE A 246 13.44 17.28 16.64
C ILE A 246 14.44 16.14 16.67
N LYS A 247 14.40 15.28 17.71
CA LYS A 247 15.20 14.06 17.80
C LYS A 247 14.35 12.84 17.50
N THR A 248 14.98 11.80 17.00
CA THR A 248 14.32 10.50 16.83
C THR A 248 13.86 9.99 18.19
N GLY A 249 12.53 9.74 18.33
CA GLY A 249 11.92 9.31 19.58
C GLY A 249 11.20 10.41 20.38
N ASP A 250 11.28 11.67 19.97
CA ASP A 250 10.47 12.73 20.59
C ASP A 250 8.98 12.48 20.33
N GLU A 251 8.16 12.48 21.36
CA GLU A 251 6.70 12.40 21.25
C GLU A 251 6.06 13.80 21.13
N ILE A 252 6.76 14.82 21.62
CA ILE A 252 6.33 16.22 21.64
C ILE A 252 7.46 17.08 21.10
N CYS A 253 7.13 17.99 20.19
CA CYS A 253 8.12 18.94 19.66
C CYS A 253 8.69 19.82 20.79
N PRO A 254 10.01 19.87 20.98
CA PRO A 254 10.62 20.70 22.02
C PRO A 254 10.41 22.21 21.79
N ILE A 255 10.15 22.62 20.55
CA ILE A 255 10.01 24.01 20.14
C ILE A 255 8.56 24.49 20.23
N CYS A 256 7.63 23.85 19.49
CA CYS A 256 6.23 24.31 19.47
C CYS A 256 5.32 23.59 20.48
N LYS A 257 5.85 22.63 21.25
CA LYS A 257 5.14 21.85 22.28
C LYS A 257 3.92 21.06 21.77
N LYS A 258 3.76 20.94 20.46
CA LYS A 258 2.71 20.11 19.85
C LYS A 258 3.15 18.65 19.79
N PRO A 259 2.21 17.69 19.93
CA PRO A 259 2.50 16.27 19.71
C PRO A 259 3.07 16.06 18.31
N LEU A 260 4.08 15.22 18.20
CA LEU A 260 4.65 14.80 16.92
C LEU A 260 3.84 13.65 16.31
N ILE A 261 2.97 13.01 17.12
CA ILE A 261 1.96 12.06 16.68
C ILE A 261 0.67 12.87 16.48
N ALA A 262 0.28 13.12 15.25
CA ALA A 262 -0.78 14.07 14.94
C ALA A 262 -2.17 13.62 15.41
N PRO A 263 -2.94 14.49 16.07
CA PRO A 263 -4.37 14.31 16.29
C PRO A 263 -5.26 14.92 15.22
N GLU A 264 -4.74 15.67 14.23
CA GLU A 264 -5.58 16.44 13.28
C GLU A 264 -5.66 15.79 11.90
N GLU A 265 -6.83 15.94 11.26
CA GLU A 265 -7.03 15.51 9.86
C GLU A 265 -5.95 16.11 8.95
N PRO A 266 -5.21 15.30 8.16
CA PRO A 266 -4.06 15.76 7.41
C PRO A 266 -4.39 16.82 6.35
N PHE A 267 -5.68 17.04 6.09
CA PHE A 267 -6.17 17.99 5.08
C PHE A 267 -7.29 18.91 5.58
N SER A 268 -7.42 19.12 6.92
CA SER A 268 -8.33 20.14 7.43
C SER A 268 -7.89 21.53 6.91
N SER A 269 -8.79 22.16 6.20
CA SER A 269 -8.87 23.48 5.53
C SER A 269 -7.56 24.18 5.15
#